data_c984d821f5a1326d9a4cf6d52b14ab2e
#
_entry.id   c984d821f5a1326d9a4cf6d52b14ab2e
#
_cell.length_a   1.000
_cell.length_b   1.000
_cell.length_c   1.000
_cell.angle_alpha   90.00
_cell.angle_beta   90.00
_cell.angle_gamma   90.00
#
_symmetry.space_group_name_H-M   'P 1'
#
loop_
_entity.id
_entity.type
_entity.pdbx_description
1 polymer ?
#
loop_
_entity_poly.entity_id
_entity_poly.type
_entity_poly.pdbx_seq_one_letter_code
_entity_poly.pdbx_strand_id
1 'polypeptide(L)'
;MALLSSTALLYALPVLVAYYVASSYLARRRLERFAKAHGATFPKLVSTKLPFGIDVVWRAVTTVRNGGDILDDCIGAGYAANGTTFSRPGLFGPTEIYTIDPANIKAVLATNFNDFDLGKRRIKQFKPLLGHSIFTADGPFWEHSRALFRPQFSRDHINDLDKTEAAVQALFRALPLVGRSEGGAVTVDMMPMLFRFTLDTSTGFLFGESVESQTAAATGTSPTTSAATAMAADQSGNDMTFDEAFREAQFWITTRIRLQGMYWLAPSGKGQKASDYIRRYTDHYVRMALGSAKPRAAAEGEGYSLLDALVEQTRDKGELRDQLLGLLIAGRDTTATLLSWTLLLLARNPAVFERLRAEIIRDFGEYNNTDDGKPPANIDFGTLKASKYLQFVLRETLRVYDVVPLNIRIATRDTVLPRGGGADGEQPVVVRAGQTVNFSPYLLHRRDDIWEEAAEFRPERWEGVRLDWNYIPFSGGPRTCLGQQFALTEAAYLIVRLLQRFESMEWLGPEGKPKKDLRLTLAPRDGVNVRLRYA
;
A
#
# COMPACT_ATOMS: atom_id res chain seq x y z
N MET A 1 16.48 4.53 47.95
CA MET A 1 17.02 3.78 46.78
C MET A 1 18.33 3.17 47.21
N ALA A 2 18.33 1.84 47.47
CA ALA A 2 19.54 1.14 47.91
C ALA A 2 20.50 1.01 46.72
N LEU A 3 21.68 1.60 46.85
CA LEU A 3 22.82 1.34 45.99
C LEU A 3 23.17 -0.12 46.11
N LEU A 4 22.87 -0.90 45.07
CA LEU A 4 23.41 -2.24 44.92
C LEU A 4 24.93 -2.13 45.06
N SER A 5 25.52 -2.80 46.04
CA SER A 5 26.95 -2.75 46.25
C SER A 5 27.67 -3.26 45.00
N SER A 6 28.82 -2.68 44.65
CA SER A 6 29.63 -3.09 43.49
C SER A 6 29.97 -4.58 43.48
N THR A 7 30.01 -5.23 44.65
CA THR A 7 30.15 -6.67 44.82
C THR A 7 28.94 -7.45 44.37
N ALA A 8 27.70 -7.00 44.59
CA ALA A 8 26.48 -7.65 44.09
C ALA A 8 26.40 -7.63 42.55
N LEU A 9 26.82 -6.55 41.91
CA LEU A 9 26.92 -6.44 40.45
C LEU A 9 27.99 -7.40 39.87
N LEU A 10 29.12 -7.57 40.55
CA LEU A 10 30.19 -8.48 40.14
C LEU A 10 29.74 -9.96 40.09
N TYR A 11 28.88 -10.40 41.01
CA TYR A 11 28.30 -11.75 40.98
C TYR A 11 27.05 -11.88 40.12
N ALA A 12 26.25 -10.87 40.01
CA ALA A 12 25.04 -10.89 39.20
C ALA A 12 25.34 -11.00 37.69
N LEU A 13 26.37 -10.30 37.19
CA LEU A 13 26.71 -10.32 35.76
C LEU A 13 27.11 -11.72 35.24
N PRO A 14 28.03 -12.49 35.86
CA PRO A 14 28.33 -13.85 35.44
C PRO A 14 27.12 -14.80 35.48
N VAL A 15 26.25 -14.67 36.51
CA VAL A 15 25.02 -15.46 36.59
C VAL A 15 24.07 -15.16 35.47
N LEU A 16 23.87 -13.88 35.15
CA LEU A 16 23.05 -13.47 34.01
C LEU A 16 23.61 -13.94 32.67
N VAL A 17 24.94 -13.85 32.49
CA VAL A 17 25.61 -14.37 31.28
C VAL A 17 25.46 -15.90 31.21
N ALA A 18 25.69 -16.61 32.29
CA ALA A 18 25.52 -18.07 32.31
C ALA A 18 24.08 -18.50 32.02
N TYR A 19 23.10 -17.80 32.62
CA TYR A 19 21.68 -17.99 32.33
C TYR A 19 21.36 -17.72 30.86
N TYR A 20 21.86 -16.63 30.31
CA TYR A 20 21.65 -16.28 28.88
C TYR A 20 22.26 -17.34 27.97
N VAL A 21 23.48 -17.80 28.22
CA VAL A 21 24.15 -18.85 27.44
C VAL A 21 23.39 -20.17 27.53
N ALA A 22 23.02 -20.60 28.74
CA ALA A 22 22.27 -21.84 28.96
C ALA A 22 20.89 -21.76 28.28
N SER A 23 20.13 -20.66 28.44
CA SER A 23 18.83 -20.49 27.83
C SER A 23 18.92 -20.46 26.30
N SER A 24 19.94 -19.81 25.74
CA SER A 24 20.20 -19.75 24.30
C SER A 24 20.55 -21.15 23.75
N TYR A 25 21.37 -21.91 24.47
CA TYR A 25 21.72 -23.29 24.11
C TYR A 25 20.49 -24.20 24.11
N LEU A 26 19.68 -24.14 25.17
CA LEU A 26 18.45 -24.92 25.26
C LEU A 26 17.45 -24.59 24.18
N ALA A 27 17.27 -23.28 23.91
CA ALA A 27 16.41 -22.81 22.82
C ALA A 27 16.90 -23.33 21.46
N ARG A 28 18.21 -23.29 21.20
CA ARG A 28 18.81 -23.84 19.99
C ARG A 28 18.59 -25.34 19.86
N ARG A 29 18.82 -26.11 20.92
CA ARG A 29 18.58 -27.55 20.95
C ARG A 29 17.11 -27.91 20.74
N ARG A 30 16.20 -27.11 21.28
CA ARG A 30 14.75 -27.26 21.02
C ARG A 30 14.45 -27.08 19.56
N LEU A 31 14.98 -26.01 18.94
CA LEU A 31 14.77 -25.70 17.54
C LEU A 31 15.39 -26.72 16.60
N GLU A 32 16.58 -27.27 16.92
CA GLU A 32 17.21 -28.36 16.16
C GLU A 32 16.36 -29.64 16.21
N ARG A 33 15.78 -29.99 17.37
CA ARG A 33 14.85 -31.12 17.50
C ARG A 33 13.57 -30.91 16.69
N PHE A 34 13.02 -29.67 16.74
CA PHE A 34 11.85 -29.31 15.94
C PHE A 34 12.16 -29.42 14.44
N ALA A 35 13.28 -28.88 13.99
CA ALA A 35 13.72 -28.95 12.59
C ALA A 35 13.82 -30.41 12.13
N LYS A 36 14.50 -31.28 12.91
CA LYS A 36 14.64 -32.69 12.59
C LYS A 36 13.29 -33.42 12.51
N ALA A 37 12.37 -33.14 13.43
CA ALA A 37 11.03 -33.74 13.46
C ALA A 37 10.18 -33.38 12.22
N HIS A 38 10.45 -32.24 11.59
CA HIS A 38 9.73 -31.77 10.41
C HIS A 38 10.53 -31.91 9.09
N GLY A 39 11.68 -32.60 9.12
CA GLY A 39 12.56 -32.73 7.95
C GLY A 39 13.08 -31.39 7.44
N ALA A 40 13.13 -30.38 8.31
CA ALA A 40 13.52 -29.03 7.96
C ALA A 40 14.99 -28.77 8.33
N THR A 41 15.59 -27.84 7.61
CA THR A 41 16.95 -27.33 7.85
C THR A 41 16.92 -25.86 8.26
N PHE A 42 18.07 -25.30 8.61
CA PHE A 42 18.16 -23.85 8.81
C PHE A 42 18.36 -23.16 7.46
N PRO A 43 17.71 -21.99 7.24
CA PRO A 43 17.90 -21.25 6.00
C PRO A 43 19.36 -20.76 5.88
N LYS A 44 19.87 -20.64 4.64
CA LYS A 44 21.21 -20.12 4.36
C LYS A 44 21.42 -18.79 5.09
N LEU A 45 22.40 -18.73 5.99
CA LEU A 45 22.75 -17.50 6.70
C LEU A 45 23.70 -16.67 5.86
N VAL A 46 23.26 -15.47 5.49
CA VAL A 46 24.09 -14.47 4.84
C VAL A 46 24.81 -13.66 5.92
N SER A 47 26.14 -13.74 5.93
CA SER A 47 26.95 -12.95 6.86
C SER A 47 26.94 -11.47 6.52
N THR A 48 26.92 -10.63 7.54
CA THR A 48 27.13 -9.18 7.41
C THR A 48 28.58 -8.84 7.73
N LYS A 49 29.14 -7.83 7.05
CA LYS A 49 30.54 -7.40 7.27
C LYS A 49 30.72 -6.69 8.60
N LEU A 50 29.68 -6.00 9.08
CA LEU A 50 29.66 -5.31 10.37
C LEU A 50 28.65 -5.97 11.30
N PRO A 51 28.88 -5.94 12.64
CA PRO A 51 27.92 -6.45 13.60
C PRO A 51 26.58 -5.73 13.47
N PHE A 52 25.51 -6.41 13.89
CA PHE A 52 24.15 -5.87 13.91
C PHE A 52 23.56 -5.45 12.56
N GLY A 53 24.14 -5.86 11.42
CA GLY A 53 23.63 -5.52 10.09
C GLY A 53 23.77 -4.04 9.70
N ILE A 54 24.70 -3.30 10.33
CA ILE A 54 24.93 -1.86 10.07
C ILE A 54 25.35 -1.63 8.63
N ASP A 55 26.16 -2.51 8.04
CA ASP A 55 26.60 -2.45 6.64
C ASP A 55 25.45 -2.54 5.64
N VAL A 56 24.38 -3.25 5.98
CA VAL A 56 23.17 -3.33 5.16
C VAL A 56 22.45 -1.99 5.10
N VAL A 57 22.30 -1.33 6.25
CA VAL A 57 21.69 0.00 6.32
C VAL A 57 22.56 1.03 5.62
N TRP A 58 23.88 0.98 5.86
CA TRP A 58 24.83 1.86 5.17
C TRP A 58 24.76 1.71 3.66
N ARG A 59 24.68 0.48 3.15
CA ARG A 59 24.48 0.19 1.73
C ARG A 59 23.18 0.79 1.22
N ALA A 60 22.06 0.61 1.92
CA ALA A 60 20.77 1.17 1.53
C ALA A 60 20.81 2.72 1.47
N VAL A 61 21.40 3.36 2.48
CA VAL A 61 21.55 4.83 2.54
C VAL A 61 22.45 5.33 1.40
N THR A 62 23.59 4.70 1.17
CA THR A 62 24.51 5.10 0.09
C THR A 62 23.91 4.86 -1.29
N THR A 63 23.17 3.78 -1.49
CA THR A 63 22.44 3.52 -2.75
C THR A 63 21.46 4.65 -3.04
N VAL A 64 20.62 5.03 -2.08
CA VAL A 64 19.65 6.13 -2.26
C VAL A 64 20.36 7.46 -2.49
N ARG A 65 21.41 7.76 -1.73
CA ARG A 65 22.18 8.99 -1.87
C ARG A 65 22.82 9.11 -3.25
N ASN A 66 23.25 8.00 -3.83
CA ASN A 66 23.85 7.94 -5.17
C ASN A 66 22.79 7.83 -6.29
N GLY A 67 21.50 8.02 -5.99
CA GLY A 67 20.42 7.96 -6.98
C GLY A 67 19.99 6.56 -7.39
N GLY A 68 20.50 5.51 -6.72
CA GLY A 68 20.11 4.11 -6.95
C GLY A 68 18.77 3.75 -6.31
N ASP A 69 18.39 2.51 -6.50
CA ASP A 69 17.10 1.93 -6.11
C ASP A 69 17.25 0.87 -5.01
N ILE A 70 16.55 1.05 -3.89
CA ILE A 70 16.63 0.11 -2.76
C ILE A 70 16.11 -1.28 -3.15
N LEU A 71 15.02 -1.35 -3.93
CA LEU A 71 14.39 -2.63 -4.28
C LEU A 71 15.29 -3.44 -5.20
N ASP A 72 15.81 -2.83 -6.25
CA ASP A 72 16.63 -3.53 -7.24
C ASP A 72 18.08 -3.67 -6.77
N ASP A 73 18.74 -2.56 -6.37
CA ASP A 73 20.19 -2.52 -6.14
C ASP A 73 20.60 -3.06 -4.76
N CYS A 74 19.67 -3.08 -3.79
CA CYS A 74 19.95 -3.62 -2.46
C CYS A 74 19.23 -4.94 -2.19
N ILE A 75 17.88 -4.96 -2.29
CA ILE A 75 17.07 -6.12 -1.91
C ILE A 75 17.15 -7.16 -3.02
N GLY A 76 16.91 -6.77 -4.28
CA GLY A 76 17.00 -7.64 -5.46
C GLY A 76 18.38 -8.23 -5.63
N ALA A 77 19.43 -7.42 -5.50
CA ALA A 77 20.81 -7.91 -5.50
C ALA A 77 21.10 -8.94 -4.39
N GLY A 78 20.42 -8.82 -3.24
CA GLY A 78 20.49 -9.80 -2.16
C GLY A 78 19.93 -11.16 -2.59
N TYR A 79 18.78 -11.19 -3.26
CA TYR A 79 18.19 -12.42 -3.79
C TYR A 79 19.00 -13.01 -4.95
N ALA A 80 19.50 -12.18 -5.87
CA ALA A 80 20.35 -12.64 -6.95
C ALA A 80 21.61 -13.37 -6.45
N ALA A 81 22.20 -12.90 -5.33
CA ALA A 81 23.41 -13.48 -4.75
C ALA A 81 23.13 -14.73 -3.86
N ASN A 82 21.92 -14.87 -3.30
CA ASN A 82 21.69 -15.85 -2.23
C ASN A 82 20.54 -16.82 -2.51
N GLY A 83 19.84 -16.67 -3.64
CA GLY A 83 18.69 -17.48 -4.00
C GLY A 83 17.37 -16.92 -3.48
N THR A 84 16.28 -17.67 -3.70
CA THR A 84 14.91 -17.23 -3.42
C THR A 84 14.55 -17.17 -1.93
N THR A 85 15.34 -17.83 -1.07
CA THR A 85 15.11 -17.87 0.39
C THR A 85 16.43 -17.92 1.14
N PHE A 86 16.65 -16.99 2.04
CA PHE A 86 17.85 -16.92 2.89
C PHE A 86 17.54 -16.19 4.21
N SER A 87 18.47 -16.25 5.15
CA SER A 87 18.39 -15.48 6.40
C SER A 87 19.56 -14.50 6.53
N ARG A 88 19.30 -13.40 7.23
CA ARG A 88 20.29 -12.34 7.49
C ARG A 88 20.06 -11.74 8.87
N PRO A 89 21.10 -11.31 9.59
CA PRO A 89 20.95 -10.55 10.82
C PRO A 89 20.09 -9.31 10.61
N GLY A 90 19.09 -9.13 11.48
CA GLY A 90 18.30 -7.90 11.52
C GLY A 90 19.08 -6.74 12.14
N LEU A 91 18.68 -5.51 11.86
CA LEU A 91 19.31 -4.33 12.47
C LEU A 91 19.07 -4.33 13.99
N PHE A 92 20.13 -4.50 14.77
CA PHE A 92 20.09 -4.64 16.23
C PHE A 92 19.08 -5.68 16.73
N GLY A 93 18.77 -6.68 15.92
CA GLY A 93 17.74 -7.68 16.21
C GLY A 93 18.12 -9.10 15.83
N PRO A 94 17.19 -10.03 16.02
CA PRO A 94 17.37 -11.41 15.61
C PRO A 94 17.51 -11.54 14.10
N THR A 95 17.99 -12.71 13.65
CA THR A 95 18.06 -13.06 12.24
C THR A 95 16.65 -13.08 11.62
N GLU A 96 16.50 -12.42 10.49
CA GLU A 96 15.27 -12.36 9.71
C GLU A 96 15.37 -13.28 8.48
N ILE A 97 14.26 -13.86 8.05
CA ILE A 97 14.17 -14.64 6.81
C ILE A 97 13.65 -13.73 5.71
N TYR A 98 14.21 -13.90 4.52
CA TYR A 98 13.84 -13.21 3.28
C TYR A 98 13.44 -14.26 2.25
N THR A 99 12.25 -14.14 1.66
CA THR A 99 11.77 -15.07 0.65
C THR A 99 10.99 -14.40 -0.48
N ILE A 100 11.21 -14.88 -1.71
CA ILE A 100 10.40 -14.61 -2.90
C ILE A 100 9.91 -15.93 -3.53
N ASP A 101 9.93 -17.01 -2.76
CA ASP A 101 9.40 -18.28 -3.19
C ASP A 101 7.87 -18.30 -2.99
N PRO A 102 7.07 -18.61 -4.03
CA PRO A 102 5.61 -18.57 -3.95
C PRO A 102 5.04 -19.61 -2.97
N ALA A 103 5.68 -20.77 -2.78
CA ALA A 103 5.23 -21.77 -1.81
C ALA A 103 5.44 -21.27 -0.37
N ASN A 104 6.55 -20.60 -0.09
CA ASN A 104 6.82 -19.98 1.20
C ASN A 104 5.85 -18.84 1.49
N ILE A 105 5.58 -17.99 0.50
CA ILE A 105 4.62 -16.88 0.65
C ILE A 105 3.21 -17.43 0.89
N LYS A 106 2.82 -18.49 0.17
CA LYS A 106 1.57 -19.22 0.42
C LYS A 106 1.51 -19.77 1.83
N ALA A 107 2.61 -20.37 2.33
CA ALA A 107 2.67 -20.87 3.70
C ALA A 107 2.43 -19.75 4.72
N VAL A 108 3.12 -18.61 4.58
CA VAL A 108 3.00 -17.46 5.48
C VAL A 108 1.61 -16.81 5.44
N LEU A 109 1.00 -16.71 4.26
CA LEU A 109 -0.24 -15.97 4.09
C LEU A 109 -1.51 -16.82 4.18
N ALA A 110 -1.42 -18.13 3.96
CA ALA A 110 -2.59 -19.00 3.88
C ALA A 110 -2.44 -20.30 4.67
N THR A 111 -1.55 -21.25 4.27
CA THR A 111 -1.55 -22.60 4.85
C THR A 111 -1.15 -22.63 6.32
N ASN A 112 -0.20 -21.78 6.72
CA ASN A 112 0.26 -21.64 8.11
C ASN A 112 -0.13 -20.27 8.69
N PHE A 113 -1.22 -19.69 8.23
CA PHE A 113 -1.66 -18.34 8.59
C PHE A 113 -1.69 -18.08 10.10
N ASN A 114 -2.16 -19.07 10.88
CA ASN A 114 -2.26 -18.97 12.33
C ASN A 114 -0.91 -19.01 13.07
N ASP A 115 0.17 -19.29 12.35
CA ASP A 115 1.53 -19.24 12.89
C ASP A 115 2.18 -17.86 12.75
N PHE A 116 1.50 -16.90 12.10
CA PHE A 116 2.08 -15.61 11.73
C PHE A 116 1.17 -14.44 12.04
N ASP A 117 1.75 -13.39 12.63
CA ASP A 117 1.12 -12.10 12.92
C ASP A 117 1.80 -10.94 12.19
N LEU A 118 1.18 -9.75 12.21
CA LEU A 118 1.83 -8.49 11.83
C LEU A 118 2.91 -8.09 12.82
N GLY A 119 2.68 -8.37 14.08
CA GLY A 119 3.60 -8.21 15.19
C GLY A 119 3.63 -6.81 15.82
N LYS A 120 4.01 -6.77 17.09
CA LYS A 120 3.98 -5.56 17.95
C LYS A 120 4.79 -4.38 17.39
N ARG A 121 5.90 -4.65 16.67
CA ARG A 121 6.74 -3.60 16.08
C ARG A 121 5.96 -2.79 15.05
N ARG A 122 5.32 -3.46 14.09
CA ARG A 122 4.49 -2.81 13.07
C ARG A 122 3.34 -2.01 13.70
N ILE A 123 2.64 -2.60 14.65
CA ILE A 123 1.55 -1.92 15.36
C ILE A 123 2.05 -0.60 15.97
N LYS A 124 3.17 -0.61 16.70
CA LYS A 124 3.74 0.59 17.32
C LYS A 124 4.21 1.64 16.31
N GLN A 125 4.69 1.21 15.13
CA GLN A 125 5.12 2.13 14.08
C GLN A 125 3.94 2.91 13.48
N PHE A 126 2.82 2.26 13.24
CA PHE A 126 1.64 2.84 12.59
C PHE A 126 0.65 3.51 13.56
N LYS A 127 0.65 3.10 14.83
CA LYS A 127 -0.33 3.56 15.84
C LYS A 127 -0.54 5.07 15.92
N PRO A 128 0.49 5.95 15.78
CA PRO A 128 0.27 7.39 15.88
C PRO A 128 -0.73 7.95 14.86
N LEU A 129 -0.80 7.39 13.67
CA LEU A 129 -1.74 7.80 12.63
C LEU A 129 -2.98 6.90 12.62
N LEU A 130 -2.80 5.58 12.57
CA LEU A 130 -3.89 4.60 12.36
C LEU A 130 -4.58 4.11 13.63
N GLY A 131 -4.06 4.48 14.82
CA GLY A 131 -4.62 4.01 16.08
C GLY A 131 -4.70 2.49 16.16
N HIS A 132 -5.89 1.96 16.51
CA HIS A 132 -6.20 0.53 16.56
C HIS A 132 -7.18 0.17 15.45
N SER A 133 -6.66 -0.22 14.30
CA SER A 133 -7.41 -0.50 13.07
C SER A 133 -7.08 -1.86 12.48
N ILE A 134 -7.77 -2.25 11.41
CA ILE A 134 -7.51 -3.50 10.67
C ILE A 134 -6.03 -3.67 10.25
N PHE A 135 -5.28 -2.58 10.07
CA PHE A 135 -3.85 -2.59 9.69
C PHE A 135 -2.88 -2.65 10.86
N THR A 136 -3.40 -2.46 12.08
CA THR A 136 -2.62 -2.40 13.33
C THR A 136 -3.12 -3.39 14.36
N ALA A 137 -3.78 -4.45 13.92
CA ALA A 137 -4.35 -5.48 14.79
C ALA A 137 -4.05 -6.89 14.30
N ASP A 138 -3.93 -7.80 15.25
CA ASP A 138 -3.84 -9.24 15.08
C ASP A 138 -4.96 -9.93 15.86
N GLY A 139 -5.20 -11.22 15.57
CA GLY A 139 -6.17 -12.06 16.27
C GLY A 139 -7.61 -11.55 16.21
N PRO A 140 -8.40 -11.71 17.31
CA PRO A 140 -9.84 -11.44 17.31
C PRO A 140 -10.25 -10.03 16.92
N PHE A 141 -9.45 -9.01 17.25
CA PHE A 141 -9.77 -7.64 16.84
C PHE A 141 -9.62 -7.43 15.34
N TRP A 142 -8.61 -8.05 14.71
CA TRP A 142 -8.50 -8.02 13.26
C TRP A 142 -9.67 -8.75 12.58
N GLU A 143 -10.09 -9.91 13.13
CA GLU A 143 -11.24 -10.68 12.62
C GLU A 143 -12.51 -9.84 12.71
N HIS A 144 -12.75 -9.18 13.85
CA HIS A 144 -13.84 -8.24 14.04
C HIS A 144 -13.81 -7.10 13.02
N SER A 145 -12.67 -6.41 12.88
CA SER A 145 -12.50 -5.32 11.90
C SER A 145 -12.79 -5.79 10.48
N ARG A 146 -12.33 -6.99 10.13
CA ARG A 146 -12.57 -7.56 8.80
C ARG A 146 -14.03 -7.91 8.56
N ALA A 147 -14.72 -8.46 9.56
CA ALA A 147 -16.15 -8.75 9.49
C ALA A 147 -16.97 -7.47 9.33
N LEU A 148 -16.60 -6.40 10.05
CA LEU A 148 -17.22 -5.08 9.98
C LEU A 148 -17.17 -4.49 8.56
N PHE A 149 -16.04 -4.64 7.86
CA PHE A 149 -15.85 -4.05 6.52
C PHE A 149 -16.36 -4.91 5.37
N ARG A 150 -16.33 -6.22 5.50
CA ARG A 150 -16.63 -7.13 4.37
C ARG A 150 -17.95 -6.84 3.65
N PRO A 151 -19.08 -6.55 4.32
CA PRO A 151 -20.34 -6.20 3.66
C PRO A 151 -20.25 -4.92 2.82
N GLN A 152 -19.39 -3.98 3.22
CA GLN A 152 -19.29 -2.65 2.63
C GLN A 152 -18.58 -2.64 1.26
N PHE A 153 -17.85 -3.71 0.95
CA PHE A 153 -17.23 -3.94 -0.35
C PHE A 153 -18.06 -4.91 -1.20
N SER A 154 -19.40 -4.83 -1.10
CA SER A 154 -20.34 -5.56 -1.95
C SER A 154 -20.36 -5.01 -3.36
N ARG A 155 -20.93 -5.78 -4.31
CA ARG A 155 -21.06 -5.36 -5.70
C ARG A 155 -21.86 -4.07 -5.87
N ASP A 156 -22.92 -3.90 -5.10
CA ASP A 156 -23.81 -2.75 -5.23
C ASP A 156 -23.08 -1.44 -4.89
N HIS A 157 -22.29 -1.44 -3.82
CA HIS A 157 -21.48 -0.28 -3.43
C HIS A 157 -20.30 0.00 -4.40
N ILE A 158 -19.75 -1.04 -5.05
CA ILE A 158 -18.69 -0.89 -6.05
C ILE A 158 -19.25 -0.35 -7.36
N ASN A 159 -20.51 -0.63 -7.66
CA ASN A 159 -21.18 -0.19 -8.89
C ASN A 159 -21.70 1.27 -8.80
N ASP A 160 -21.69 1.87 -7.61
CA ASP A 160 -21.99 3.30 -7.44
C ASP A 160 -20.78 4.13 -7.91
N LEU A 161 -20.81 4.55 -9.17
CA LEU A 161 -19.76 5.32 -9.84
C LEU A 161 -20.01 6.83 -9.83
N ASP A 162 -21.09 7.32 -9.23
CA ASP A 162 -21.48 8.73 -9.24
C ASP A 162 -20.38 9.62 -8.62
N LYS A 163 -19.87 9.21 -7.46
CA LYS A 163 -18.77 9.93 -6.79
C LYS A 163 -17.46 9.86 -7.58
N THR A 164 -17.22 8.73 -8.25
CA THR A 164 -16.04 8.55 -9.10
C THR A 164 -16.12 9.45 -10.33
N GLU A 165 -17.30 9.55 -11.00
CA GLU A 165 -17.48 10.46 -12.13
C GLU A 165 -17.36 11.93 -11.70
N ALA A 166 -17.96 12.32 -10.57
CA ALA A 166 -17.82 13.66 -10.04
C ALA A 166 -16.33 14.06 -9.84
N ALA A 167 -15.52 13.14 -9.31
CA ALA A 167 -14.08 13.34 -9.15
C ALA A 167 -13.32 13.36 -10.49
N VAL A 168 -13.73 12.55 -11.48
CA VAL A 168 -13.20 12.60 -12.86
C VAL A 168 -13.48 13.96 -13.49
N GLN A 169 -14.70 14.47 -13.37
CA GLN A 169 -15.06 15.78 -13.90
C GLN A 169 -14.29 16.91 -13.19
N ALA A 170 -14.08 16.82 -11.87
CA ALA A 170 -13.23 17.76 -11.14
C ALA A 170 -11.77 17.71 -11.64
N LEU A 171 -11.21 16.54 -11.88
CA LEU A 171 -9.88 16.36 -12.47
C LEU A 171 -9.82 16.99 -13.86
N PHE A 172 -10.80 16.75 -14.73
CA PHE A 172 -10.84 17.30 -16.08
C PHE A 172 -10.95 18.83 -16.10
N ARG A 173 -11.71 19.42 -15.16
CA ARG A 173 -11.76 20.88 -15.01
C ARG A 173 -10.44 21.47 -14.50
N ALA A 174 -9.74 20.74 -13.64
CA ALA A 174 -8.47 21.19 -13.07
C ALA A 174 -7.29 21.10 -14.06
N LEU A 175 -7.31 20.15 -15.01
CA LEU A 175 -6.22 19.90 -15.96
C LEU A 175 -5.73 21.16 -16.69
N PRO A 176 -6.58 21.97 -17.36
CA PRO A 176 -6.12 23.17 -18.06
C PRO A 176 -5.67 24.30 -17.13
N LEU A 177 -6.07 24.28 -15.86
CA LEU A 177 -5.72 25.29 -14.86
C LEU A 177 -4.38 24.99 -14.18
N VAL A 178 -4.09 23.72 -13.94
CA VAL A 178 -2.84 23.23 -13.28
C VAL A 178 -1.76 22.98 -14.33
N GLY A 179 -2.13 22.48 -15.50
CA GLY A 179 -1.24 22.18 -16.61
C GLY A 179 -1.02 23.38 -17.53
N ARG A 180 -0.05 23.24 -18.44
CA ARG A 180 0.19 24.21 -19.52
C ARG A 180 -0.57 23.78 -20.77
N SER A 181 -1.58 24.56 -21.14
CA SER A 181 -2.39 24.31 -22.34
C SER A 181 -1.81 25.02 -23.56
N GLU A 182 -1.60 24.28 -24.66
CA GLU A 182 -1.07 24.80 -25.92
C GLU A 182 -1.51 23.91 -27.09
N GLY A 183 -2.05 24.52 -28.15
CA GLY A 183 -2.33 23.82 -29.41
C GLY A 183 -3.27 22.60 -29.32
N GLY A 184 -4.29 22.66 -28.47
CA GLY A 184 -5.23 21.54 -28.27
C GLY A 184 -4.66 20.39 -27.42
N ALA A 185 -3.59 20.67 -26.69
CA ALA A 185 -2.99 19.71 -25.75
C ALA A 185 -2.73 20.35 -24.38
N VAL A 186 -2.61 19.53 -23.34
CA VAL A 186 -2.22 19.97 -21.99
C VAL A 186 -1.00 19.19 -21.53
N THR A 187 0.03 19.91 -21.06
CA THR A 187 1.24 19.36 -20.47
C THR A 187 1.16 19.46 -18.95
N VAL A 188 1.27 18.32 -18.25
CA VAL A 188 1.02 18.27 -16.80
C VAL A 188 1.76 17.09 -16.15
N ASP A 189 2.13 17.24 -14.86
CA ASP A 189 2.41 16.08 -14.00
C ASP A 189 1.09 15.50 -13.47
N MET A 190 0.71 14.34 -13.98
CA MET A 190 -0.52 13.65 -13.58
C MET A 190 -0.47 13.12 -12.15
N MET A 191 0.71 12.79 -11.62
CA MET A 191 0.80 12.09 -10.33
C MET A 191 0.12 12.87 -9.18
N PRO A 192 0.38 14.16 -8.93
CA PRO A 192 -0.34 14.91 -7.89
C PRO A 192 -1.85 14.94 -8.10
N MET A 193 -2.29 15.00 -9.35
CA MET A 193 -3.72 15.01 -9.69
C MET A 193 -4.39 13.67 -9.40
N LEU A 194 -3.71 12.57 -9.65
CA LEU A 194 -4.20 11.22 -9.32
C LEU A 194 -4.32 10.99 -7.82
N PHE A 195 -3.36 11.51 -7.02
CA PHE A 195 -3.44 11.45 -5.56
C PHE A 195 -4.59 12.29 -4.99
N ARG A 196 -4.93 13.42 -5.62
CA ARG A 196 -6.12 14.21 -5.26
C ARG A 196 -7.39 13.52 -5.70
N PHE A 197 -7.44 12.98 -6.91
CA PHE A 197 -8.57 12.19 -7.41
C PHE A 197 -8.95 11.08 -6.42
N THR A 198 -7.98 10.25 -6.04
CA THR A 198 -8.25 9.15 -5.09
C THR A 198 -8.53 9.64 -3.66
N LEU A 199 -8.05 10.81 -3.27
CA LEU A 199 -8.44 11.44 -2.01
C LEU A 199 -9.90 11.86 -2.04
N ASP A 200 -10.33 12.52 -3.12
CA ASP A 200 -11.69 13.02 -3.28
C ASP A 200 -12.70 11.86 -3.36
N THR A 201 -12.40 10.80 -4.11
CA THR A 201 -13.26 9.59 -4.16
C THR A 201 -13.29 8.85 -2.84
N SER A 202 -12.13 8.67 -2.17
CA SER A 202 -12.07 7.99 -0.88
C SER A 202 -12.84 8.73 0.21
N THR A 203 -12.72 10.05 0.30
CA THR A 203 -13.48 10.83 1.29
C THR A 203 -14.97 10.84 0.97
N GLY A 204 -15.33 10.95 -0.29
CA GLY A 204 -16.71 10.80 -0.75
C GLY A 204 -17.32 9.44 -0.37
N PHE A 205 -16.58 8.34 -0.54
CA PHE A 205 -17.02 7.01 -0.15
C PHE A 205 -17.10 6.83 1.37
N LEU A 206 -16.09 7.30 2.10
CA LEU A 206 -15.98 7.10 3.55
C LEU A 206 -16.95 7.96 4.34
N PHE A 207 -17.07 9.25 3.97
CA PHE A 207 -17.78 10.25 4.75
C PHE A 207 -19.07 10.77 4.08
N GLY A 208 -19.33 10.37 2.83
CA GLY A 208 -20.42 10.90 2.02
C GLY A 208 -20.09 12.24 1.32
N GLU A 209 -19.02 12.91 1.71
CA GLU A 209 -18.59 14.22 1.18
C GLU A 209 -17.12 14.18 0.75
N SER A 210 -16.82 14.77 -0.43
CA SER A 210 -15.44 14.94 -0.91
C SER A 210 -14.76 16.12 -0.22
N VAL A 211 -13.44 16.04 -0.02
CA VAL A 211 -12.61 17.18 0.40
C VAL A 211 -12.30 18.16 -0.74
N GLU A 212 -12.77 17.89 -1.95
CA GLU A 212 -12.61 18.73 -3.15
C GLU A 212 -11.16 19.19 -3.41
N SER A 213 -10.21 18.30 -3.14
CA SER A 213 -8.78 18.62 -3.19
C SER A 213 -8.31 19.01 -4.60
N GLN A 214 -8.96 18.50 -5.67
CA GLN A 214 -8.69 18.91 -7.05
C GLN A 214 -9.07 20.37 -7.28
N THR A 215 -10.29 20.77 -6.87
CA THR A 215 -10.80 22.14 -7.02
C THR A 215 -9.92 23.12 -6.24
N ALA A 216 -9.59 22.77 -5.00
CA ALA A 216 -8.71 23.59 -4.16
C ALA A 216 -7.35 23.87 -4.80
N ALA A 217 -6.72 22.83 -5.35
CA ALA A 217 -5.42 22.96 -5.99
C ALA A 217 -5.48 23.78 -7.30
N ALA A 218 -6.59 23.72 -8.03
CA ALA A 218 -6.77 24.46 -9.28
C ALA A 218 -7.07 25.94 -9.08
N THR A 219 -7.80 26.29 -8.01
CA THR A 219 -8.24 27.67 -7.73
C THR A 219 -7.33 28.41 -6.76
N GLY A 220 -6.39 27.72 -6.09
CA GLY A 220 -5.55 28.28 -5.03
C GLY A 220 -6.32 28.63 -3.75
N THR A 221 -7.59 28.20 -3.67
CA THR A 221 -8.44 28.41 -2.49
C THR A 221 -8.43 27.17 -1.63
N SER A 222 -8.24 27.34 -0.32
CA SER A 222 -8.55 26.24 0.61
C SER A 222 -10.03 25.91 0.48
N PRO A 223 -10.43 24.60 0.39
CA PRO A 223 -11.85 24.25 0.37
C PRO A 223 -12.49 24.75 1.67
N THR A 224 -13.18 25.87 1.59
CA THR A 224 -13.90 26.45 2.74
C THR A 224 -15.27 25.79 2.94
N THR A 225 -15.62 24.86 2.06
CA THR A 225 -16.95 24.27 1.97
C THR A 225 -17.20 23.15 2.98
N SER A 226 -16.19 22.47 3.52
CA SER A 226 -16.45 21.58 4.65
C SER A 226 -16.18 22.30 5.95
N ALA A 227 -17.22 22.40 6.79
CA ALA A 227 -17.10 22.90 8.17
C ALA A 227 -15.98 22.17 8.95
N ALA A 228 -15.67 20.95 8.58
CA ALA A 228 -14.60 20.14 9.14
C ALA A 228 -13.20 20.67 8.83
N THR A 229 -12.95 21.17 7.60
CA THR A 229 -11.66 21.74 7.22
C THR A 229 -11.41 23.04 7.96
N ALA A 230 -12.42 23.91 8.05
CA ALA A 230 -12.36 25.15 8.82
C ALA A 230 -12.13 24.90 10.32
N MET A 231 -12.84 23.94 10.93
CA MET A 231 -12.67 23.60 12.35
C MET A 231 -11.33 22.95 12.66
N ALA A 232 -10.78 22.15 11.75
CA ALA A 232 -9.47 21.51 11.94
C ALA A 232 -8.33 22.54 11.79
N ALA A 233 -8.47 23.53 10.93
CA ALA A 233 -7.51 24.62 10.75
C ALA A 233 -7.49 25.59 11.97
N ASP A 234 -8.66 25.98 12.45
CA ASP A 234 -8.82 26.99 13.53
C ASP A 234 -8.19 26.56 14.88
N GLN A 235 -8.25 25.26 15.19
CA GLN A 235 -7.77 24.74 16.48
C GLN A 235 -6.26 24.42 16.52
N SER A 236 -5.54 24.42 15.40
CA SER A 236 -4.16 23.91 15.34
C SER A 236 -3.10 24.98 15.10
N GLY A 237 -3.47 26.18 14.66
CA GLY A 237 -2.50 27.16 14.16
C GLY A 237 -1.61 26.60 13.05
N ASN A 238 -2.14 25.67 12.28
CA ASN A 238 -1.41 24.89 11.29
C ASN A 238 -1.97 25.25 9.89
N ASP A 239 -1.17 25.97 9.08
CA ASP A 239 -1.55 26.41 7.73
C ASP A 239 -1.55 25.28 6.69
N MET A 240 -1.49 23.99 7.12
CA MET A 240 -1.49 22.85 6.19
C MET A 240 -2.88 22.52 5.67
N THR A 241 -2.99 22.28 4.37
CA THR A 241 -4.18 21.65 3.77
C THR A 241 -4.27 20.16 4.20
N PHE A 242 -5.45 19.55 4.03
CA PHE A 242 -5.64 18.13 4.35
C PHE A 242 -4.66 17.22 3.56
N ASP A 243 -4.45 17.48 2.27
CA ASP A 243 -3.50 16.72 1.44
C ASP A 243 -2.05 16.87 1.94
N GLU A 244 -1.64 18.06 2.34
CA GLU A 244 -0.30 18.30 2.90
C GLU A 244 -0.11 17.58 4.24
N ALA A 245 -1.09 17.67 5.13
CA ALA A 245 -1.06 16.97 6.41
C ALA A 245 -1.00 15.45 6.20
N PHE A 246 -1.76 14.93 5.23
CA PHE A 246 -1.76 13.52 4.92
C PHE A 246 -0.41 13.03 4.41
N ARG A 247 0.23 13.77 3.50
CA ARG A 247 1.58 13.46 2.99
C ARG A 247 2.65 13.52 4.09
N GLU A 248 2.59 14.52 4.96
CA GLU A 248 3.55 14.68 6.07
C GLU A 248 3.42 13.56 7.10
N ALA A 249 2.19 13.21 7.48
CA ALA A 249 1.94 12.09 8.40
C ALA A 249 2.46 10.76 7.85
N GLN A 250 2.25 10.50 6.57
CA GLN A 250 2.76 9.30 5.90
C GLN A 250 4.28 9.27 5.78
N PHE A 251 4.92 10.40 5.46
CA PHE A 251 6.38 10.52 5.45
C PHE A 251 6.97 10.17 6.82
N TRP A 252 6.34 10.67 7.88
CA TRP A 252 6.75 10.33 9.23
C TRP A 252 6.60 8.84 9.53
N ILE A 253 5.46 8.22 9.21
CA ILE A 253 5.25 6.77 9.39
C ILE A 253 6.27 5.96 8.59
N THR A 254 6.54 6.33 7.34
CA THR A 254 7.56 5.69 6.50
C THR A 254 8.94 5.76 7.14
N THR A 255 9.30 6.92 7.72
CA THR A 255 10.55 7.09 8.44
C THR A 255 10.62 6.16 9.66
N ARG A 256 9.53 6.02 10.42
CA ARG A 256 9.43 5.07 11.54
C ARG A 256 9.63 3.62 11.09
N ILE A 257 9.06 3.24 9.95
CA ILE A 257 9.21 1.89 9.37
C ILE A 257 10.67 1.65 8.97
N ARG A 258 11.32 2.62 8.29
CA ARG A 258 12.72 2.52 7.86
C ARG A 258 13.69 2.38 9.03
N LEU A 259 13.43 3.04 10.15
CA LEU A 259 14.19 2.92 11.39
C LEU A 259 13.96 1.61 12.14
N GLN A 260 13.08 0.74 11.67
CA GLN A 260 12.82 -0.60 12.24
C GLN A 260 12.62 -0.60 13.77
N GLY A 261 13.51 -1.25 14.52
CA GLY A 261 13.48 -1.29 16.00
C GLY A 261 13.72 0.06 16.68
N MET A 262 14.37 0.99 15.98
CA MET A 262 14.66 2.35 16.45
C MET A 262 13.64 3.40 16.01
N TYR A 263 12.41 2.99 15.66
CA TYR A 263 11.34 3.85 15.13
C TYR A 263 11.03 5.09 16.00
N TRP A 264 11.33 5.04 17.30
CA TRP A 264 11.16 6.12 18.26
C TRP A 264 12.16 7.29 18.04
N LEU A 265 13.25 7.08 17.27
CA LEU A 265 14.17 8.14 16.84
C LEU A 265 13.64 8.99 15.69
N ALA A 266 12.54 8.62 15.06
CA ALA A 266 11.94 9.40 13.98
C ALA A 266 11.47 10.76 14.53
N PRO A 267 11.90 11.90 13.93
CA PRO A 267 11.48 13.24 14.36
C PRO A 267 9.96 13.35 14.38
N SER A 268 9.37 13.72 15.53
CA SER A 268 7.91 13.65 15.72
C SER A 268 7.17 14.97 15.43
N GLY A 269 7.85 16.13 15.43
CA GLY A 269 7.20 17.43 15.47
C GLY A 269 6.12 17.67 14.40
N LYS A 270 6.52 17.79 13.12
CA LYS A 270 5.57 18.01 12.01
C LYS A 270 4.65 16.80 11.78
N GLY A 271 5.22 15.60 11.77
CA GLY A 271 4.45 14.37 11.51
C GLY A 271 3.39 14.09 12.56
N GLN A 272 3.66 14.39 13.85
CA GLN A 272 2.67 14.27 14.92
C GLN A 272 1.54 15.31 14.74
N LYS A 273 1.87 16.58 14.48
CA LYS A 273 0.87 17.63 14.23
C LYS A 273 -0.03 17.28 13.03
N ALA A 274 0.56 16.80 11.96
CA ALA A 274 -0.15 16.34 10.78
C ALA A 274 -1.09 15.16 11.08
N SER A 275 -0.62 14.17 11.83
CA SER A 275 -1.45 13.04 12.27
C SER A 275 -2.60 13.48 13.16
N ASP A 276 -2.36 14.42 14.09
CA ASP A 276 -3.39 14.96 14.98
C ASP A 276 -4.43 15.78 14.20
N TYR A 277 -4.02 16.52 13.16
CA TYR A 277 -4.92 17.24 12.27
C TYR A 277 -5.88 16.26 11.55
N ILE A 278 -5.34 15.21 10.93
CA ILE A 278 -6.15 14.21 10.21
C ILE A 278 -7.10 13.47 11.16
N ARG A 279 -6.64 13.14 12.38
CA ARG A 279 -7.47 12.50 13.40
C ARG A 279 -8.62 13.40 13.85
N ARG A 280 -8.38 14.71 14.06
CA ARG A 280 -9.45 15.67 14.38
C ARG A 280 -10.46 15.82 13.26
N TYR A 281 -10.00 15.86 12.02
CA TYR A 281 -10.86 15.89 10.83
C TYR A 281 -11.81 14.67 10.81
N THR A 282 -11.26 13.48 10.94
CA THR A 282 -12.07 12.25 10.99
C THR A 282 -13.01 12.23 12.21
N ASP A 283 -12.54 12.69 13.37
CA ASP A 283 -13.37 12.79 14.59
C ASP A 283 -14.57 13.74 14.41
N HIS A 284 -14.47 14.73 13.53
CA HIS A 284 -15.59 15.62 13.23
C HIS A 284 -16.74 14.85 12.55
N TYR A 285 -16.45 14.10 11.48
CA TYR A 285 -17.44 13.30 10.78
C TYR A 285 -18.03 12.21 11.66
N VAL A 286 -17.20 11.54 12.45
CA VAL A 286 -17.67 10.53 13.41
C VAL A 286 -18.63 11.13 14.43
N ARG A 287 -18.38 12.34 14.95
CA ARG A 287 -19.32 13.02 15.87
C ARG A 287 -20.63 13.39 15.20
N MET A 288 -20.58 13.87 13.95
CA MET A 288 -21.79 14.19 13.19
C MET A 288 -22.66 12.95 12.98
N ALA A 289 -22.07 11.86 12.51
CA ALA A 289 -22.79 10.62 12.27
C ALA A 289 -23.37 10.01 13.56
N LEU A 290 -22.63 10.04 14.68
CA LEU A 290 -23.10 9.58 15.97
C LEU A 290 -24.20 10.46 16.59
N GLY A 291 -24.23 11.76 16.26
CA GLY A 291 -25.23 12.73 16.73
C GLY A 291 -26.53 12.74 15.92
N SER A 292 -26.54 12.15 14.74
CA SER A 292 -27.73 12.06 13.88
C SER A 292 -28.75 11.08 14.46
N ALA A 293 -30.00 11.52 14.61
CA ALA A 293 -31.08 10.69 15.13
C ALA A 293 -31.54 9.56 14.17
N LYS A 294 -31.21 9.71 12.88
CA LYS A 294 -31.38 8.70 11.82
C LYS A 294 -30.07 8.58 11.03
N PRO A 295 -29.69 7.37 10.58
CA PRO A 295 -28.62 7.23 9.60
C PRO A 295 -28.93 8.11 8.38
N ARG A 296 -27.94 8.83 7.87
CA ARG A 296 -28.09 9.67 6.66
C ARG A 296 -28.57 8.86 5.45
N ALA A 297 -28.19 7.59 5.37
CA ALA A 297 -28.64 6.65 4.34
C ALA A 297 -30.15 6.42 4.30
N ALA A 298 -30.91 6.84 5.34
CA ALA A 298 -32.37 6.73 5.39
C ALA A 298 -33.09 8.01 4.93
N ALA A 299 -32.36 9.08 4.60
CA ALA A 299 -32.94 10.30 4.03
C ALA A 299 -32.98 10.15 2.49
N GLU A 300 -34.18 10.25 1.91
CA GLU A 300 -34.35 10.19 0.46
C GLU A 300 -33.47 11.25 -0.21
N GLY A 301 -32.48 10.80 -1.02
CA GLY A 301 -31.58 11.65 -1.81
C GLY A 301 -30.17 11.86 -1.27
N GLU A 302 -29.80 11.39 -0.08
CA GLU A 302 -28.41 11.38 0.40
C GLU A 302 -27.74 10.03 0.06
N GLY A 303 -26.64 10.08 -0.70
CA GLY A 303 -25.89 8.89 -1.14
C GLY A 303 -25.27 8.12 0.03
N TYR A 304 -25.04 6.83 -0.17
CA TYR A 304 -24.37 5.93 0.77
C TYR A 304 -23.03 6.49 1.29
N SER A 305 -22.80 6.39 2.59
CA SER A 305 -21.46 6.55 3.19
C SER A 305 -21.09 5.32 4.02
N LEU A 306 -19.81 4.96 3.98
CA LEU A 306 -19.31 3.85 4.80
C LEU A 306 -19.48 4.14 6.30
N LEU A 307 -19.25 5.37 6.72
CA LEU A 307 -19.38 5.78 8.11
C LEU A 307 -20.78 5.53 8.67
N ASP A 308 -21.83 5.85 7.90
CA ASP A 308 -23.21 5.62 8.34
C ASP A 308 -23.48 4.13 8.55
N ALA A 309 -23.01 3.28 7.63
CA ALA A 309 -23.13 1.83 7.78
C ALA A 309 -22.32 1.25 8.96
N LEU A 310 -21.19 1.87 9.30
CA LEU A 310 -20.39 1.46 10.46
C LEU A 310 -21.02 1.88 11.79
N VAL A 311 -21.66 3.07 11.85
CA VAL A 311 -22.35 3.57 13.04
C VAL A 311 -23.53 2.68 13.46
N GLU A 312 -24.14 1.94 12.51
CA GLU A 312 -25.15 0.93 12.81
C GLU A 312 -24.58 -0.29 13.56
N GLN A 313 -23.30 -0.59 13.38
CA GLN A 313 -22.65 -1.78 13.95
C GLN A 313 -21.84 -1.48 15.21
N THR A 314 -21.22 -0.30 15.31
CA THR A 314 -20.47 0.13 16.49
C THR A 314 -20.67 1.63 16.74
N ARG A 315 -20.76 2.02 18.03
CA ARG A 315 -20.83 3.41 18.44
C ARG A 315 -19.54 3.87 19.15
N ASP A 316 -18.50 3.03 19.17
CA ASP A 316 -17.20 3.42 19.72
C ASP A 316 -16.53 4.43 18.80
N LYS A 317 -16.43 5.67 19.28
CA LYS A 317 -15.83 6.79 18.53
C LYS A 317 -14.37 6.53 18.14
N GLY A 318 -13.60 5.90 19.04
CA GLY A 318 -12.21 5.61 18.83
C GLY A 318 -12.02 4.56 17.74
N GLU A 319 -12.83 3.50 17.79
CA GLU A 319 -12.85 2.45 16.78
C GLU A 319 -13.26 2.99 15.41
N LEU A 320 -14.38 3.70 15.31
CA LEU A 320 -14.84 4.30 14.04
C LEU A 320 -13.75 5.17 13.40
N ARG A 321 -13.17 6.10 14.16
CA ARG A 321 -12.09 6.96 13.66
C ARG A 321 -10.90 6.15 13.16
N ASP A 322 -10.37 5.24 13.98
CA ASP A 322 -9.15 4.50 13.68
C ASP A 322 -9.34 3.56 12.47
N GLN A 323 -10.52 2.96 12.32
CA GLN A 323 -10.90 2.14 11.17
C GLN A 323 -11.02 2.97 9.88
N LEU A 324 -11.69 4.13 9.93
CA LEU A 324 -11.84 5.03 8.77
C LEU A 324 -10.48 5.58 8.30
N LEU A 325 -9.58 5.93 9.22
CA LEU A 325 -8.22 6.35 8.87
C LEU A 325 -7.44 5.23 8.18
N GLY A 326 -7.60 4.00 8.62
CA GLY A 326 -7.02 2.84 7.96
C GLY A 326 -7.47 2.73 6.50
N LEU A 327 -8.78 2.84 6.26
CA LEU A 327 -9.34 2.75 4.91
C LEU A 327 -8.97 3.94 4.02
N LEU A 328 -8.91 5.14 4.58
CA LEU A 328 -8.50 6.33 3.83
C LEU A 328 -7.08 6.18 3.26
N ILE A 329 -6.13 5.71 4.07
CA ILE A 329 -4.76 5.41 3.59
C ILE A 329 -4.79 4.31 2.53
N ALA A 330 -5.56 3.25 2.75
CA ALA A 330 -5.62 2.13 1.83
C ALA A 330 -6.20 2.52 0.47
N GLY A 331 -7.28 3.29 0.43
CA GLY A 331 -7.96 3.70 -0.81
C GLY A 331 -7.17 4.74 -1.60
N ARG A 332 -6.70 5.79 -0.93
CA ARG A 332 -6.01 6.90 -1.60
C ARG A 332 -4.71 6.48 -2.27
N ASP A 333 -3.76 5.99 -1.50
CA ASP A 333 -2.37 5.87 -2.00
C ASP A 333 -2.18 4.71 -2.95
N THR A 334 -2.88 3.61 -2.72
CA THR A 334 -2.68 2.42 -3.54
C THR A 334 -3.26 2.59 -4.93
N THR A 335 -4.46 3.14 -5.05
CA THR A 335 -5.10 3.39 -6.35
C THR A 335 -4.40 4.52 -7.10
N ALA A 336 -4.01 5.62 -6.43
CA ALA A 336 -3.21 6.68 -7.05
C ALA A 336 -1.89 6.17 -7.62
N THR A 337 -1.22 5.30 -6.88
CA THR A 337 0.04 4.67 -7.31
C THR A 337 -0.16 3.74 -8.50
N LEU A 338 -1.20 2.90 -8.49
CA LEU A 338 -1.57 2.05 -9.63
C LEU A 338 -1.81 2.90 -10.87
N LEU A 339 -2.63 3.94 -10.76
CA LEU A 339 -2.94 4.87 -11.84
C LEU A 339 -1.69 5.58 -12.35
N SER A 340 -0.81 6.03 -11.45
CA SER A 340 0.44 6.71 -11.81
C SER A 340 1.35 5.81 -12.66
N TRP A 341 1.53 4.55 -12.25
CA TRP A 341 2.30 3.59 -13.03
C TRP A 341 1.61 3.23 -14.34
N THR A 342 0.28 3.08 -14.35
CA THR A 342 -0.46 2.76 -15.57
C THR A 342 -0.30 3.87 -16.62
N LEU A 343 -0.47 5.14 -16.23
CA LEU A 343 -0.31 6.26 -17.17
C LEU A 343 1.13 6.41 -17.64
N LEU A 344 2.12 6.25 -16.74
CA LEU A 344 3.54 6.26 -17.12
C LEU A 344 3.86 5.17 -18.14
N LEU A 345 3.36 3.95 -17.91
CA LEU A 345 3.59 2.82 -18.83
C LEU A 345 2.87 3.01 -20.16
N LEU A 346 1.64 3.51 -20.16
CA LEU A 346 0.91 3.82 -21.39
C LEU A 346 1.61 4.93 -22.20
N ALA A 347 2.06 6.00 -21.56
CA ALA A 347 2.78 7.09 -22.22
C ALA A 347 4.12 6.62 -22.84
N ARG A 348 4.74 5.61 -22.26
CA ARG A 348 6.02 5.04 -22.76
C ARG A 348 5.84 3.88 -23.74
N ASN A 349 4.63 3.39 -23.92
CA ASN A 349 4.28 2.30 -24.85
C ASN A 349 3.13 2.72 -25.76
N PRO A 350 3.38 3.58 -26.77
CA PRO A 350 2.32 4.13 -27.63
C PRO A 350 1.45 3.06 -28.32
N ALA A 351 2.04 1.97 -28.76
CA ALA A 351 1.27 0.86 -29.37
C ALA A 351 0.25 0.23 -28.41
N VAL A 352 0.60 0.10 -27.10
CA VAL A 352 -0.32 -0.38 -26.07
C VAL A 352 -1.43 0.67 -25.83
N PHE A 353 -1.06 1.95 -25.78
CA PHE A 353 -2.02 3.05 -25.62
C PHE A 353 -3.03 3.06 -26.78
N GLU A 354 -2.57 3.05 -28.01
CA GLU A 354 -3.41 3.07 -29.22
C GLU A 354 -4.37 1.88 -29.26
N ARG A 355 -3.86 0.67 -29.01
CA ARG A 355 -4.70 -0.52 -28.93
C ARG A 355 -5.75 -0.42 -27.83
N LEU A 356 -5.34 -0.04 -26.61
CA LEU A 356 -6.26 0.10 -25.48
C LEU A 356 -7.34 1.15 -25.79
N ARG A 357 -6.95 2.30 -26.35
CA ARG A 357 -7.88 3.36 -26.74
C ARG A 357 -8.89 2.88 -27.78
N ALA A 358 -8.42 2.18 -28.82
CA ALA A 358 -9.30 1.62 -29.85
C ALA A 358 -10.34 0.64 -29.26
N GLU A 359 -9.91 -0.23 -28.32
CA GLU A 359 -10.84 -1.13 -27.65
C GLU A 359 -11.82 -0.37 -26.74
N ILE A 360 -11.36 0.67 -26.03
CA ILE A 360 -12.22 1.52 -25.17
C ILE A 360 -13.26 2.26 -26.01
N ILE A 361 -12.87 2.88 -27.12
CA ILE A 361 -13.82 3.59 -27.99
C ILE A 361 -14.84 2.63 -28.59
N ARG A 362 -14.42 1.44 -28.98
CA ARG A 362 -15.32 0.39 -29.47
C ARG A 362 -16.34 -0.05 -28.41
N ASP A 363 -15.89 -0.27 -27.17
CA ASP A 363 -16.69 -0.89 -26.11
C ASP A 363 -17.54 0.14 -25.33
N PHE A 364 -17.04 1.36 -25.15
CA PHE A 364 -17.64 2.41 -24.31
C PHE A 364 -18.03 3.68 -25.10
N GLY A 365 -17.68 3.79 -26.40
CA GLY A 365 -17.93 4.96 -27.22
C GLY A 365 -16.93 6.10 -26.98
N GLU A 366 -17.11 7.17 -27.75
CA GLU A 366 -16.35 8.41 -27.61
C GLU A 366 -16.70 9.17 -26.34
N TYR A 367 -15.85 10.14 -25.97
CA TYR A 367 -16.12 10.99 -24.81
C TYR A 367 -17.43 11.76 -24.98
N ASN A 368 -18.36 11.51 -24.11
CA ASN A 368 -19.57 12.30 -23.98
C ASN A 368 -19.52 13.05 -22.64
N ASN A 369 -19.64 14.37 -22.71
CA ASN A 369 -19.77 15.21 -21.52
C ASN A 369 -21.23 15.12 -21.08
N THR A 370 -21.49 14.32 -20.03
CA THR A 370 -22.81 14.31 -19.40
C THR A 370 -22.90 15.56 -18.52
N ASP A 371 -23.70 16.54 -18.96
CA ASP A 371 -23.89 17.82 -18.23
C ASP A 371 -24.52 17.62 -16.84
N ASP A 372 -25.09 16.45 -16.57
CA ASP A 372 -25.70 16.08 -15.30
C ASP A 372 -24.72 15.49 -14.27
N GLY A 373 -23.43 15.35 -14.62
CA GLY A 373 -22.40 14.82 -13.74
C GLY A 373 -22.54 13.33 -13.38
N LYS A 374 -23.41 12.59 -14.10
CA LYS A 374 -23.59 11.15 -13.90
C LYS A 374 -22.68 10.34 -14.80
N PRO A 375 -22.31 9.12 -14.38
CA PRO A 375 -21.56 8.19 -15.23
C PRO A 375 -22.36 7.86 -16.50
N PRO A 376 -21.70 7.68 -17.65
CA PRO A 376 -22.37 7.17 -18.86
C PRO A 376 -23.01 5.81 -18.57
N ALA A 377 -24.24 5.62 -19.01
CA ALA A 377 -25.06 4.43 -18.69
C ALA A 377 -24.47 3.09 -19.13
N ASN A 378 -23.54 3.10 -20.10
CA ASN A 378 -22.84 1.92 -20.60
C ASN A 378 -21.52 1.63 -19.88
N ILE A 379 -21.15 2.42 -18.86
CA ILE A 379 -19.93 2.21 -18.06
C ILE A 379 -20.33 1.83 -16.63
N ASP A 380 -20.27 0.56 -16.33
CA ASP A 380 -20.54 -0.01 -15.01
C ASP A 380 -19.46 -1.02 -14.59
N PHE A 381 -19.56 -1.55 -13.38
CA PHE A 381 -18.64 -2.57 -12.86
C PHE A 381 -18.53 -3.78 -13.79
N GLY A 382 -19.65 -4.24 -14.38
CA GLY A 382 -19.71 -5.42 -15.24
C GLY A 382 -18.95 -5.19 -16.54
N THR A 383 -19.23 -4.07 -17.22
CA THR A 383 -18.62 -3.69 -18.50
C THR A 383 -17.13 -3.40 -18.35
N LEU A 384 -16.73 -2.69 -17.29
CA LEU A 384 -15.32 -2.45 -16.96
C LEU A 384 -14.55 -3.75 -16.70
N LYS A 385 -15.16 -4.70 -15.99
CA LYS A 385 -14.55 -6.00 -15.71
C LYS A 385 -14.49 -6.90 -16.95
N ALA A 386 -15.43 -6.76 -17.88
CA ALA A 386 -15.48 -7.53 -19.13
C ALA A 386 -14.48 -7.03 -20.17
N SER A 387 -14.01 -5.79 -20.10
CA SER A 387 -13.01 -5.21 -21.01
C SER A 387 -11.64 -5.87 -20.80
N LYS A 388 -11.37 -6.93 -21.59
CA LYS A 388 -10.22 -7.84 -21.36
C LYS A 388 -8.87 -7.13 -21.39
N TYR A 389 -8.64 -6.33 -22.44
CA TYR A 389 -7.34 -5.69 -22.62
C TYR A 389 -7.07 -4.62 -21.54
N LEU A 390 -8.10 -3.89 -21.12
CA LEU A 390 -8.03 -2.98 -19.98
C LEU A 390 -7.60 -3.72 -18.69
N GLN A 391 -8.21 -4.89 -18.43
CA GLN A 391 -7.82 -5.72 -17.30
C GLN A 391 -6.39 -6.28 -17.43
N PHE A 392 -5.94 -6.59 -18.64
CA PHE A 392 -4.57 -7.03 -18.91
C PHE A 392 -3.56 -5.91 -18.63
N VAL A 393 -3.84 -4.68 -19.07
CA VAL A 393 -3.01 -3.51 -18.80
C VAL A 393 -2.88 -3.25 -17.29
N LEU A 394 -3.97 -3.28 -16.53
CA LEU A 394 -3.94 -3.08 -15.08
C LEU A 394 -3.17 -4.21 -14.36
N ARG A 395 -3.38 -5.47 -14.76
CA ARG A 395 -2.64 -6.61 -14.19
C ARG A 395 -1.16 -6.53 -14.50
N GLU A 396 -0.79 -6.18 -15.72
CA GLU A 396 0.61 -6.05 -16.11
C GLU A 396 1.29 -4.88 -15.38
N THR A 397 0.58 -3.77 -15.20
CA THR A 397 1.06 -2.66 -14.37
C THR A 397 1.39 -3.14 -12.95
N LEU A 398 0.46 -3.85 -12.31
CA LEU A 398 0.64 -4.40 -10.96
C LEU A 398 1.75 -5.47 -10.89
N ARG A 399 2.00 -6.20 -11.98
CA ARG A 399 3.09 -7.17 -12.05
C ARG A 399 4.44 -6.44 -12.11
N VAL A 400 4.58 -5.49 -13.04
CA VAL A 400 5.84 -4.77 -13.25
C VAL A 400 6.15 -3.82 -12.10
N TYR A 401 5.14 -3.12 -11.58
CA TYR A 401 5.27 -2.17 -10.47
C TYR A 401 4.23 -2.46 -9.38
N ASP A 402 4.50 -3.50 -8.58
CA ASP A 402 3.64 -3.83 -7.45
C ASP A 402 3.54 -2.65 -6.47
N VAL A 403 2.31 -2.27 -6.16
CA VAL A 403 2.01 -1.09 -5.33
C VAL A 403 2.50 -1.26 -3.89
N VAL A 404 2.46 -2.49 -3.35
CA VAL A 404 2.94 -2.83 -2.00
C VAL A 404 4.11 -3.82 -2.11
N PRO A 405 5.31 -3.35 -2.51
CA PRO A 405 6.39 -4.20 -3.00
C PRO A 405 7.02 -5.09 -1.94
N LEU A 406 6.85 -4.76 -0.66
CA LEU A 406 7.45 -5.47 0.48
C LEU A 406 6.41 -5.69 1.56
N ASN A 407 6.43 -6.86 2.19
CA ASN A 407 5.61 -7.14 3.35
C ASN A 407 6.35 -8.02 4.34
N ILE A 408 5.87 -8.06 5.58
CA ILE A 408 6.48 -8.86 6.66
C ILE A 408 5.41 -9.59 7.45
N ARG A 409 5.82 -10.73 8.06
CA ARG A 409 5.09 -11.41 9.13
C ARG A 409 6.06 -11.82 10.22
N ILE A 410 5.56 -11.98 11.43
CA ILE A 410 6.34 -12.46 12.58
C ILE A 410 5.74 -13.78 13.01
N ALA A 411 6.58 -14.81 13.13
CA ALA A 411 6.13 -16.12 13.60
C ALA A 411 5.73 -16.04 15.08
N THR A 412 4.56 -16.53 15.43
CA THR A 412 4.04 -16.58 16.81
C THR A 412 4.54 -17.81 17.56
N ARG A 413 4.92 -18.86 16.83
CA ARG A 413 5.48 -20.13 17.31
C ARG A 413 6.53 -20.65 16.35
N ASP A 414 7.25 -21.70 16.78
CA ASP A 414 8.16 -22.42 15.88
C ASP A 414 7.32 -23.07 14.77
N THR A 415 7.72 -22.84 13.50
CA THR A 415 6.99 -23.31 12.31
C THR A 415 7.99 -23.59 11.17
N VAL A 416 7.51 -23.98 10.00
CA VAL A 416 8.35 -24.28 8.84
C VAL A 416 7.83 -23.54 7.59
N LEU A 417 8.77 -23.17 6.72
CA LEU A 417 8.47 -22.79 5.34
C LEU A 417 8.85 -23.96 4.41
N PRO A 418 8.08 -24.21 3.34
CA PRO A 418 8.27 -25.38 2.48
C PRO A 418 9.63 -25.48 1.79
N ARG A 419 10.27 -24.34 1.47
CA ARG A 419 11.48 -24.27 0.64
C ARG A 419 12.53 -23.33 1.20
N GLY A 420 13.77 -23.47 0.72
CA GLY A 420 14.91 -22.60 1.04
C GLY A 420 16.01 -23.30 1.84
N GLY A 421 15.86 -24.57 2.14
CA GLY A 421 16.83 -25.42 2.83
C GLY A 421 17.52 -26.43 1.92
N GLY A 422 18.55 -27.08 2.43
CA GLY A 422 19.39 -27.99 1.63
C GLY A 422 20.32 -27.26 0.67
N ALA A 423 21.07 -28.02 -0.10
CA ALA A 423 22.01 -27.49 -1.09
C ALA A 423 21.30 -26.93 -2.34
N ASP A 424 20.17 -27.50 -2.66
CA ASP A 424 19.31 -27.17 -3.82
C ASP A 424 18.21 -26.13 -3.51
N GLY A 425 18.01 -25.81 -2.21
CA GLY A 425 16.96 -24.88 -1.79
C GLY A 425 15.54 -25.50 -1.73
N GLU A 426 15.39 -26.81 -1.98
CA GLU A 426 14.08 -27.46 -2.06
C GLU A 426 13.60 -28.02 -0.72
N GLN A 427 14.48 -28.13 0.29
CA GLN A 427 14.10 -28.63 1.60
C GLN A 427 13.36 -27.55 2.42
N PRO A 428 12.46 -27.97 3.33
CA PRO A 428 11.84 -27.04 4.27
C PRO A 428 12.86 -26.33 5.17
N VAL A 429 12.54 -25.10 5.55
CA VAL A 429 13.34 -24.32 6.52
C VAL A 429 12.56 -24.01 7.77
N VAL A 430 13.25 -24.10 8.91
CA VAL A 430 12.68 -23.78 10.20
C VAL A 430 12.59 -22.27 10.42
N VAL A 431 11.46 -21.83 10.98
CA VAL A 431 11.21 -20.47 11.42
C VAL A 431 10.98 -20.48 12.92
N ARG A 432 11.76 -19.72 13.66
CA ARG A 432 11.66 -19.63 15.12
C ARG A 432 10.54 -18.68 15.55
N ALA A 433 9.89 -18.98 16.66
CA ALA A 433 8.99 -18.04 17.34
C ALA A 433 9.64 -16.65 17.51
N GLY A 434 8.93 -15.59 17.13
CA GLY A 434 9.40 -14.20 17.12
C GLY A 434 10.27 -13.82 15.92
N GLN A 435 10.59 -14.74 15.01
CA GLN A 435 11.38 -14.45 13.82
C GLN A 435 10.53 -13.76 12.75
N THR A 436 11.11 -12.73 12.14
CA THR A 436 10.48 -12.01 11.03
C THR A 436 10.72 -12.75 9.71
N VAL A 437 9.66 -12.93 8.93
CA VAL A 437 9.70 -13.37 7.53
C VAL A 437 9.35 -12.19 6.65
N ASN A 438 10.31 -11.75 5.84
CA ASN A 438 10.17 -10.69 4.84
C ASN A 438 9.89 -11.33 3.49
N PHE A 439 8.91 -10.80 2.75
CA PHE A 439 8.63 -11.25 1.38
C PHE A 439 8.33 -10.07 0.47
N SER A 440 8.62 -10.26 -0.83
CA SER A 440 8.49 -9.22 -1.84
C SER A 440 7.61 -9.68 -3.00
N PRO A 441 6.35 -9.23 -3.08
CA PRO A 441 5.56 -9.40 -4.29
C PRO A 441 6.23 -8.79 -5.52
N TYR A 442 6.81 -7.60 -5.40
CA TYR A 442 7.53 -6.93 -6.50
C TYR A 442 8.64 -7.79 -7.11
N LEU A 443 9.49 -8.40 -6.27
CA LEU A 443 10.59 -9.25 -6.77
C LEU A 443 10.08 -10.63 -7.24
N LEU A 444 9.04 -11.18 -6.61
CA LEU A 444 8.37 -12.40 -7.09
C LEU A 444 7.82 -12.21 -8.50
N HIS A 445 7.10 -11.10 -8.72
CA HIS A 445 6.49 -10.78 -10.01
C HIS A 445 7.51 -10.46 -11.12
N ARG A 446 8.78 -10.36 -10.79
CA ARG A 446 9.90 -10.05 -11.71
C ARG A 446 10.91 -11.19 -11.82
N ARG A 447 10.55 -12.39 -11.40
CA ARG A 447 11.37 -13.60 -11.57
C ARG A 447 11.29 -14.10 -13.01
N ASP A 448 12.43 -14.14 -13.71
CA ASP A 448 12.51 -14.58 -15.11
C ASP A 448 12.22 -16.08 -15.29
N ASP A 449 12.40 -16.88 -14.22
CA ASP A 449 12.03 -18.31 -14.21
C ASP A 449 10.51 -18.56 -14.07
N ILE A 450 9.73 -17.51 -13.76
CA ILE A 450 8.26 -17.57 -13.66
C ILE A 450 7.61 -16.76 -14.79
N TRP A 451 8.16 -15.59 -15.11
CA TRP A 451 7.62 -14.65 -16.06
C TRP A 451 8.61 -14.41 -17.19
N GLU A 452 8.32 -14.92 -18.36
CA GLU A 452 9.13 -14.69 -19.57
C GLU A 452 9.28 -13.17 -19.80
N GLU A 453 10.52 -12.70 -20.06
CA GLU A 453 10.81 -11.26 -20.23
C GLU A 453 10.19 -10.42 -19.10
N ALA A 454 10.48 -10.79 -17.85
CA ALA A 454 9.84 -10.24 -16.66
C ALA A 454 10.00 -8.71 -16.51
N ALA A 455 10.99 -8.11 -17.15
CA ALA A 455 11.22 -6.66 -17.13
C ALA A 455 10.30 -5.89 -18.10
N GLU A 456 9.74 -6.55 -19.11
CA GLU A 456 8.92 -5.92 -20.14
C GLU A 456 7.47 -5.71 -19.70
N PHE A 457 6.90 -4.60 -20.16
CA PHE A 457 5.48 -4.31 -20.04
C PHE A 457 4.74 -4.89 -21.24
N ARG A 458 4.17 -6.08 -21.10
CA ARG A 458 3.50 -6.84 -22.14
C ARG A 458 2.12 -7.32 -21.66
N PRO A 459 1.07 -6.50 -21.83
CA PRO A 459 -0.30 -6.85 -21.39
C PRO A 459 -0.81 -8.16 -21.98
N GLU A 460 -0.39 -8.51 -23.21
CA GLU A 460 -0.79 -9.71 -23.92
C GLU A 460 -0.41 -11.02 -23.21
N ARG A 461 0.61 -10.97 -22.33
CA ARG A 461 0.98 -12.16 -21.54
C ARG A 461 -0.15 -12.72 -20.67
N TRP A 462 -1.16 -11.92 -20.37
CA TRP A 462 -2.29 -12.34 -19.55
C TRP A 462 -3.33 -13.17 -20.26
N GLU A 463 -3.20 -13.35 -21.57
CA GLU A 463 -4.09 -14.22 -22.33
C GLU A 463 -3.89 -15.68 -21.89
N GLY A 464 -4.96 -16.33 -21.42
CA GLY A 464 -4.95 -17.72 -20.96
C GLY A 464 -4.22 -17.99 -19.63
N VAL A 465 -3.62 -16.98 -18.98
CA VAL A 465 -2.93 -17.18 -17.71
C VAL A 465 -3.90 -17.44 -16.56
N ARG A 466 -3.66 -18.54 -15.84
CA ARG A 466 -4.35 -18.82 -14.57
C ARG A 466 -3.62 -18.15 -13.42
N LEU A 467 -4.38 -17.39 -12.62
CA LEU A 467 -3.84 -16.73 -11.42
C LEU A 467 -3.55 -17.76 -10.33
N ASP A 468 -2.35 -17.69 -9.78
CA ASP A 468 -1.89 -18.53 -8.68
C ASP A 468 -1.00 -17.71 -7.71
N TRP A 469 -0.23 -18.36 -6.87
CA TRP A 469 0.66 -17.71 -5.90
C TRP A 469 1.90 -17.05 -6.54
N ASN A 470 2.08 -17.15 -7.84
CA ASN A 470 3.10 -16.41 -8.58
C ASN A 470 2.69 -14.94 -8.82
N TYR A 471 1.39 -14.61 -8.61
CA TYR A 471 0.86 -13.25 -8.79
C TYR A 471 -0.05 -12.86 -7.64
N ILE A 472 0.43 -11.98 -6.75
CA ILE A 472 -0.21 -11.63 -5.47
C ILE A 472 -0.24 -10.12 -5.18
N PRO A 473 -0.60 -9.25 -6.14
CA PRO A 473 -0.55 -7.79 -5.94
C PRO A 473 -1.53 -7.29 -4.86
N PHE A 474 -2.54 -8.08 -4.54
CA PHE A 474 -3.51 -7.80 -3.47
C PHE A 474 -3.32 -8.69 -2.24
N SER A 475 -2.08 -9.21 -2.03
CA SER A 475 -1.79 -10.19 -1.01
C SER A 475 -2.57 -11.50 -1.21
N GLY A 476 -2.67 -12.36 -0.19
CA GLY A 476 -3.38 -13.63 -0.29
C GLY A 476 -3.84 -14.13 1.07
N GLY A 477 -4.60 -15.24 1.05
CA GLY A 477 -5.12 -15.87 2.26
C GLY A 477 -6.16 -15.03 3.00
N PRO A 478 -6.36 -15.27 4.31
CA PRO A 478 -7.39 -14.57 5.09
C PRO A 478 -7.22 -13.05 5.13
N ARG A 479 -5.99 -12.52 4.95
CA ARG A 479 -5.71 -11.06 4.93
C ARG A 479 -5.59 -10.48 3.50
N THR A 480 -6.18 -11.14 2.50
CA THR A 480 -6.28 -10.57 1.14
C THR A 480 -7.01 -9.24 1.16
N CYS A 481 -6.69 -8.35 0.21
CA CYS A 481 -7.29 -7.02 0.12
C CYS A 481 -8.82 -7.10 -0.03
N LEU A 482 -9.56 -6.42 0.85
CA LEU A 482 -11.02 -6.32 0.75
C LEU A 482 -11.46 -5.40 -0.39
N GLY A 483 -10.71 -4.30 -0.60
CA GLY A 483 -10.99 -3.29 -1.61
C GLY A 483 -10.47 -3.61 -3.01
N GLN A 484 -10.04 -4.85 -3.30
CA GLN A 484 -9.44 -5.21 -4.60
C GLN A 484 -10.33 -4.83 -5.78
N GLN A 485 -11.62 -5.20 -5.74
CA GLN A 485 -12.53 -4.90 -6.83
C GLN A 485 -12.82 -3.39 -6.91
N PHE A 486 -12.96 -2.72 -5.77
CA PHE A 486 -13.13 -1.27 -5.71
C PHE A 486 -11.96 -0.54 -6.40
N ALA A 487 -10.73 -0.83 -6.00
CA ALA A 487 -9.53 -0.21 -6.58
C ALA A 487 -9.37 -0.46 -8.08
N LEU A 488 -9.66 -1.69 -8.54
CA LEU A 488 -9.59 -2.03 -9.96
C LEU A 488 -10.70 -1.37 -10.77
N THR A 489 -11.90 -1.23 -10.21
CA THR A 489 -13.04 -0.55 -10.88
C THR A 489 -12.77 0.94 -10.98
N GLU A 490 -12.34 1.59 -9.90
CA GLU A 490 -11.98 3.00 -9.87
C GLU A 490 -10.85 3.31 -10.87
N ALA A 491 -9.78 2.49 -10.88
CA ALA A 491 -8.69 2.65 -11.82
C ALA A 491 -9.14 2.43 -13.28
N ALA A 492 -9.92 1.39 -13.55
CA ALA A 492 -10.46 1.10 -14.86
C ALA A 492 -11.36 2.24 -15.36
N TYR A 493 -12.22 2.76 -14.48
CA TYR A 493 -13.12 3.86 -14.81
C TYR A 493 -12.35 5.11 -15.25
N LEU A 494 -11.39 5.57 -14.45
CA LEU A 494 -10.59 6.75 -14.79
C LEU A 494 -9.80 6.54 -16.10
N ILE A 495 -9.21 5.35 -16.32
CA ILE A 495 -8.50 5.06 -17.57
C ILE A 495 -9.45 5.13 -18.77
N VAL A 496 -10.65 4.56 -18.68
CA VAL A 496 -11.67 4.65 -19.73
C VAL A 496 -11.98 6.12 -20.04
N ARG A 497 -12.31 6.92 -19.03
CA ARG A 497 -12.66 8.33 -19.20
C ARG A 497 -11.51 9.17 -19.76
N LEU A 498 -10.25 8.90 -19.35
CA LEU A 498 -9.07 9.56 -19.89
C LEU A 498 -8.85 9.21 -21.38
N LEU A 499 -8.95 7.94 -21.75
CA LEU A 499 -8.71 7.49 -23.13
C LEU A 499 -9.88 7.85 -24.07
N GLN A 500 -11.08 8.06 -23.56
CA GLN A 500 -12.16 8.68 -24.32
C GLN A 500 -11.84 10.16 -24.63
N ARG A 501 -11.38 10.93 -23.61
CA ARG A 501 -11.17 12.37 -23.70
C ARG A 501 -9.92 12.77 -24.47
N PHE A 502 -8.85 11.94 -24.41
CA PHE A 502 -7.56 12.26 -25.03
C PHE A 502 -7.23 11.23 -26.12
N GLU A 503 -6.85 11.74 -27.29
CA GLU A 503 -6.49 10.91 -28.44
C GLU A 503 -5.03 10.42 -28.38
N SER A 504 -4.15 11.16 -27.68
CA SER A 504 -2.75 10.77 -27.52
C SER A 504 -2.18 11.20 -26.16
N MET A 505 -1.14 10.45 -25.74
CA MET A 505 -0.39 10.70 -24.51
C MET A 505 1.10 10.56 -24.83
N GLU A 506 1.84 11.64 -24.72
CA GLU A 506 3.29 11.69 -24.93
C GLU A 506 4.02 11.76 -23.60
N TRP A 507 5.04 10.90 -23.41
CA TRP A 507 5.91 10.94 -22.24
C TRP A 507 6.91 12.10 -22.33
N LEU A 508 6.99 12.95 -21.30
CA LEU A 508 7.89 14.09 -21.18
C LEU A 508 8.89 13.95 -20.01
N GLY A 509 8.81 12.88 -19.28
CA GLY A 509 9.73 12.63 -18.17
C GLY A 509 11.08 12.06 -18.64
N PRO A 510 11.96 11.73 -17.69
CA PRO A 510 13.30 11.20 -18.02
C PRO A 510 13.21 9.89 -18.81
N GLU A 511 14.18 9.73 -19.71
CA GLU A 511 14.39 8.46 -20.42
C GLU A 511 15.04 7.40 -19.53
N GLY A 512 15.09 6.15 -20.02
CA GLY A 512 15.67 5.02 -19.31
C GLY A 512 14.70 4.38 -18.32
N LYS A 513 15.23 3.62 -17.36
CA LYS A 513 14.40 2.89 -16.37
C LYS A 513 13.74 3.88 -15.40
N PRO A 514 12.41 3.83 -15.21
CA PRO A 514 11.74 4.71 -14.27
C PRO A 514 12.26 4.54 -12.85
N LYS A 515 12.57 5.65 -12.19
CA LYS A 515 12.99 5.65 -10.79
C LYS A 515 11.79 5.47 -9.87
N LYS A 516 12.02 4.76 -8.77
CA LYS A 516 10.98 4.41 -7.80
C LYS A 516 11.17 5.19 -6.50
N ASP A 517 10.08 5.64 -5.92
CA ASP A 517 10.01 6.19 -4.56
C ASP A 517 9.28 5.20 -3.66
N LEU A 518 10.03 4.50 -2.82
CA LEU A 518 9.50 3.53 -1.87
C LEU A 518 9.10 4.26 -0.59
N ARG A 519 7.81 4.47 -0.44
CA ARG A 519 7.16 4.97 0.80
C ARG A 519 6.34 3.85 1.43
N LEU A 520 5.08 4.12 1.80
CA LEU A 520 4.11 3.07 2.12
C LEU A 520 3.73 2.29 0.88
N THR A 521 3.67 2.96 -0.25
CA THR A 521 3.49 2.42 -1.60
C THR A 521 4.72 2.72 -2.46
N LEU A 522 4.80 2.09 -3.63
CA LEU A 522 5.87 2.23 -4.61
C LEU A 522 5.43 3.17 -5.73
N ALA A 523 5.67 4.46 -5.62
CA ALA A 523 5.30 5.45 -6.62
C ALA A 523 6.45 5.78 -7.61
N PRO A 524 6.16 6.34 -8.81
CA PRO A 524 7.18 6.95 -9.66
C PRO A 524 7.86 8.10 -8.92
N ARG A 525 9.21 8.14 -8.91
CA ARG A 525 9.96 9.21 -8.21
C ARG A 525 9.88 10.55 -8.93
N ASP A 526 9.94 10.51 -10.24
CA ASP A 526 10.06 11.71 -11.08
C ASP A 526 8.70 12.22 -11.59
N GLY A 527 7.59 11.76 -10.98
CA GLY A 527 6.24 12.11 -11.37
C GLY A 527 5.77 11.39 -12.64
N VAL A 528 4.65 11.84 -13.18
CA VAL A 528 4.05 11.35 -14.44
C VAL A 528 3.85 12.53 -15.38
N ASN A 529 4.96 13.02 -15.93
CA ASN A 529 4.97 14.18 -16.82
C ASN A 529 4.57 13.78 -18.23
N VAL A 530 3.41 14.23 -18.66
CA VAL A 530 2.83 13.88 -19.96
C VAL A 530 2.27 15.10 -20.69
N ARG A 531 2.22 14.99 -22.02
CA ARG A 531 1.41 15.84 -22.87
C ARG A 531 0.20 15.04 -23.36
N LEU A 532 -1.00 15.52 -23.04
CA LEU A 532 -2.28 14.93 -23.41
C LEU A 532 -2.91 15.78 -24.49
N ARG A 533 -3.25 15.19 -25.65
CA ARG A 533 -3.98 15.86 -26.73
C ARG A 533 -5.45 15.49 -26.65
N TYR A 534 -6.33 16.51 -26.70
CA TYR A 534 -7.77 16.29 -26.71
C TYR A 534 -8.21 15.58 -27.99
N ALA A 535 -9.19 14.68 -27.86
CA ALA A 535 -9.81 13.96 -28.97
C ALA A 535 -10.80 14.85 -29.75
#